data_ef4564ed54561db3391c553b603c0abe
#
_entry.id   ef4564ed54561db3391c553b603c0abe
#
_cell.length_a   1.000
_cell.length_b   1.000
_cell.length_c   1.000
_cell.angle_alpha   90.00
_cell.angle_beta   90.00
_cell.angle_gamma   90.00
#
_symmetry.space_group_name_H-M   'P 1'
#
loop_
_entity.id
_entity.type
_entity.pdbx_description
1 polymer ?
#
loop_
_entity_poly.entity_id
_entity_poly.type
_entity_poly.pdbx_seq_one_letter_code
_entity_poly.pdbx_strand_id
1 'polypeptide(L)'
;MEIPYGAGSRITYQWLPLLLALLAVSLYGRFLFQHALNAPYHDDILDVINLILNVNDSAGLGSIAEAFFAQHNDHRTLASRLIYYVSYRIQGEINFKTLSFIANLALPILALFFFTQINDTRNRWLIFLPVVFMMFQLRTYGVTEWAMAAFAFFYVYVYGVAALFCLHTVTKLRFFAAVVFAFMSTYSIASGQAIWLIGLLCLLHQSYVMRQIPHYYSIAWGVITLLVLAVYRSELETPNTLLTLIKYALATPLKHTQYFLGMLGSAVSFEVLYIAQFVGVLLLIILLWQTIAHYRKGYSKVEYTCWFIVVSAATVALGRTPYSEIQYSQTSRYSFASILLVVCVWLMITNRYRIARSHLLIATAASATVCGASYWFYTPKFDVLMEERVAEFNRGNYHVFGQKPAHTNALVADAISKGIYTPPPRPLAIPATE
;
A
#
# COMPACT_ATOMS: atom_id res chain seq x y z
N MET A 1 -53.00 24.20 -14.27
CA MET A 1 -52.83 22.79 -13.94
C MET A 1 -51.44 22.38 -14.46
N GLU A 2 -50.41 22.63 -13.65
CA GLU A 2 -49.01 22.31 -14.01
C GLU A 2 -48.73 20.87 -13.65
N ILE A 3 -48.34 20.07 -14.65
CA ILE A 3 -47.93 18.67 -14.48
C ILE A 3 -46.48 18.70 -13.91
N PRO A 4 -46.20 18.09 -12.76
CA PRO A 4 -44.83 18.04 -12.24
C PRO A 4 -43.98 17.06 -13.04
N TYR A 5 -43.27 17.60 -14.02
CA TYR A 5 -42.19 16.87 -14.68
C TYR A 5 -41.01 16.68 -13.68
N GLY A 6 -40.66 15.45 -13.35
CA GLY A 6 -39.27 15.24 -12.92
C GLY A 6 -38.92 14.32 -11.76
N ALA A 7 -39.77 13.43 -11.28
CA ALA A 7 -39.34 12.48 -10.23
C ALA A 7 -38.67 11.17 -10.76
N GLY A 8 -38.97 10.78 -12.01
CA GLY A 8 -38.51 9.47 -12.55
C GLY A 8 -37.09 9.45 -13.11
N SER A 9 -36.51 10.59 -13.51
CA SER A 9 -35.20 10.61 -14.20
C SER A 9 -33.98 10.74 -13.28
N ARG A 10 -34.17 11.09 -12.00
CA ARG A 10 -33.07 11.28 -11.04
C ARG A 10 -32.53 9.99 -10.45
N ILE A 11 -33.33 8.94 -10.37
CA ILE A 11 -32.95 7.66 -9.77
C ILE A 11 -32.05 6.85 -10.73
N THR A 12 -32.34 6.88 -12.03
CA THR A 12 -31.66 6.08 -13.06
C THR A 12 -30.18 6.43 -13.23
N TYR A 13 -29.78 7.68 -13.02
CA TYR A 13 -28.40 8.15 -13.24
C TYR A 13 -27.42 7.81 -12.09
N GLN A 14 -27.92 7.41 -10.91
CA GLN A 14 -27.05 7.07 -9.77
C GLN A 14 -26.58 5.61 -9.80
N TRP A 15 -27.34 4.72 -10.43
CA TRP A 15 -27.00 3.30 -10.50
C TRP A 15 -25.89 2.97 -11.48
N LEU A 16 -25.77 3.70 -12.58
CA LEU A 16 -24.74 3.45 -13.59
C LEU A 16 -23.32 3.62 -13.02
N PRO A 17 -22.96 4.70 -12.31
CA PRO A 17 -21.64 4.81 -11.67
C PRO A 17 -21.37 3.69 -10.65
N LEU A 18 -22.37 3.30 -9.86
CA LEU A 18 -22.23 2.20 -8.92
C LEU A 18 -21.96 0.87 -9.64
N LEU A 19 -22.73 0.57 -10.69
CA LEU A 19 -22.54 -0.63 -11.50
C LEU A 19 -21.16 -0.67 -12.14
N LEU A 20 -20.66 0.46 -12.66
CA LEU A 20 -19.30 0.55 -13.23
C LEU A 20 -18.22 0.34 -12.16
N ALA A 21 -18.41 0.89 -10.95
CA ALA A 21 -17.51 0.66 -9.84
C ALA A 21 -17.48 -0.83 -9.42
N LEU A 22 -18.65 -1.45 -9.30
CA LEU A 22 -18.77 -2.88 -8.99
C LEU A 22 -18.16 -3.76 -10.09
N LEU A 23 -18.34 -3.38 -11.37
CA LEU A 23 -17.72 -4.08 -12.49
C LEU A 23 -16.19 -4.04 -12.40
N ALA A 24 -15.59 -2.88 -12.16
CA ALA A 24 -14.13 -2.76 -12.03
C ALA A 24 -13.58 -3.59 -10.87
N VAL A 25 -14.24 -3.54 -9.70
CA VAL A 25 -13.87 -4.37 -8.54
C VAL A 25 -14.01 -5.86 -8.86
N SER A 26 -15.10 -6.26 -9.54
CA SER A 26 -15.36 -7.65 -9.91
C SER A 26 -14.35 -8.18 -10.95
N LEU A 27 -13.96 -7.36 -11.93
CA LEU A 27 -12.93 -7.72 -12.89
C LEU A 27 -11.57 -7.95 -12.20
N TYR A 28 -11.17 -7.07 -11.29
CA TYR A 28 -9.96 -7.26 -10.49
C TYR A 28 -10.05 -8.50 -9.59
N GLY A 29 -11.19 -8.69 -8.91
CA GLY A 29 -11.43 -9.86 -8.07
C GLY A 29 -11.42 -11.18 -8.88
N ARG A 30 -11.99 -11.17 -10.09
CA ARG A 30 -11.91 -12.31 -11.03
C ARG A 30 -10.46 -12.59 -11.42
N PHE A 31 -9.71 -11.55 -11.81
CA PHE A 31 -8.29 -11.68 -12.15
C PHE A 31 -7.50 -12.31 -11.00
N LEU A 32 -7.66 -11.78 -9.78
CA LEU A 32 -7.03 -12.34 -8.59
C LEU A 32 -7.44 -13.80 -8.35
N PHE A 33 -8.73 -14.13 -8.48
CA PHE A 33 -9.24 -15.49 -8.25
C PHE A 33 -8.66 -16.50 -9.26
N GLN A 34 -8.55 -16.11 -10.52
CA GLN A 34 -8.04 -16.96 -11.58
C GLN A 34 -6.55 -17.28 -11.42
N HIS A 35 -5.76 -16.32 -10.92
CA HIS A 35 -4.29 -16.44 -10.90
C HIS A 35 -3.70 -16.77 -9.51
N ALA A 36 -4.47 -16.59 -8.41
CA ALA A 36 -3.96 -16.85 -7.07
C ALA A 36 -3.61 -18.34 -6.86
N LEU A 37 -2.35 -18.59 -6.54
CA LEU A 37 -1.78 -19.92 -6.32
C LEU A 37 -1.52 -20.17 -4.84
N ASN A 38 -1.77 -21.43 -4.38
CA ASN A 38 -1.30 -21.87 -3.07
C ASN A 38 0.16 -22.34 -3.17
N ALA A 39 1.05 -21.46 -3.61
CA ALA A 39 2.48 -21.71 -3.73
C ALA A 39 3.26 -20.54 -3.13
N PRO A 40 4.27 -20.76 -2.27
CA PRO A 40 5.11 -19.68 -1.75
C PRO A 40 5.93 -19.04 -2.87
N TYR A 41 6.23 -17.75 -2.74
CA TYR A 41 7.05 -17.03 -3.67
C TYR A 41 8.05 -16.14 -2.93
N HIS A 42 9.35 -16.24 -3.26
CA HIS A 42 10.43 -15.44 -2.66
C HIS A 42 10.33 -15.37 -1.12
N ASP A 43 10.19 -14.17 -0.58
CA ASP A 43 10.20 -13.88 0.86
C ASP A 43 9.02 -14.50 1.64
N ASP A 44 7.99 -15.03 0.98
CA ASP A 44 6.92 -15.81 1.64
C ASP A 44 7.49 -16.96 2.46
N ILE A 45 8.60 -17.56 2.03
CA ILE A 45 9.23 -18.68 2.74
C ILE A 45 9.83 -18.23 4.06
N LEU A 46 10.54 -17.10 4.05
CA LEU A 46 11.22 -16.59 5.24
C LEU A 46 10.28 -15.85 6.18
N ASP A 47 9.27 -15.14 5.65
CA ASP A 47 8.39 -14.30 6.46
C ASP A 47 7.11 -15.04 6.92
N VAL A 48 6.62 -16.01 6.13
CA VAL A 48 5.39 -16.76 6.46
C VAL A 48 5.70 -18.15 6.97
N ILE A 49 6.37 -19.00 6.16
CA ILE A 49 6.65 -20.40 6.53
C ILE A 49 7.55 -20.46 7.75
N ASN A 50 8.69 -19.76 7.73
CA ASN A 50 9.64 -19.78 8.84
C ASN A 50 9.05 -19.20 10.13
N LEU A 51 8.18 -18.17 10.05
CA LEU A 51 7.45 -17.68 11.22
C LEU A 51 6.63 -18.79 11.88
N ILE A 52 5.81 -19.50 11.11
CA ILE A 52 4.90 -20.52 11.67
C ILE A 52 5.68 -21.69 12.22
N LEU A 53 6.77 -22.11 11.56
CA LEU A 53 7.68 -23.12 12.09
C LEU A 53 8.26 -22.69 13.44
N ASN A 54 8.83 -21.48 13.51
CA ASN A 54 9.43 -20.96 14.73
C ASN A 54 8.42 -20.82 15.89
N VAL A 55 7.19 -20.36 15.59
CA VAL A 55 6.14 -20.25 16.62
C VAL A 55 5.70 -21.61 17.13
N ASN A 56 5.57 -22.61 16.25
CA ASN A 56 5.16 -23.97 16.65
C ASN A 56 6.27 -24.70 17.43
N ASP A 57 7.54 -24.43 17.11
CA ASP A 57 8.69 -25.03 17.80
C ASP A 57 9.06 -24.25 19.08
N SER A 58 8.39 -23.12 19.36
CA SER A 58 8.70 -22.26 20.50
C SER A 58 8.32 -22.88 21.83
N ALA A 59 9.25 -22.86 22.81
CA ALA A 59 9.05 -23.39 24.14
C ALA A 59 8.31 -22.45 25.11
N GLY A 60 8.08 -21.17 24.73
CA GLY A 60 7.46 -20.19 25.61
C GLY A 60 7.15 -18.84 24.95
N LEU A 61 6.48 -17.94 25.72
CA LEU A 61 6.05 -16.63 25.22
C LEU A 61 7.19 -15.75 24.72
N GLY A 62 8.38 -15.86 25.31
CA GLY A 62 9.55 -15.06 24.89
C GLY A 62 9.99 -15.41 23.47
N SER A 63 10.15 -16.69 23.15
CA SER A 63 10.54 -17.15 21.81
C SER A 63 9.46 -16.90 20.77
N ILE A 64 8.18 -16.95 21.15
CA ILE A 64 7.06 -16.54 20.29
C ILE A 64 7.17 -15.05 19.95
N ALA A 65 7.37 -14.20 20.96
CA ALA A 65 7.54 -12.76 20.75
C ALA A 65 8.74 -12.46 19.85
N GLU A 66 9.87 -13.13 20.08
CA GLU A 66 11.07 -13.03 19.24
C GLU A 66 10.77 -13.37 17.77
N ALA A 67 10.05 -14.46 17.49
CA ALA A 67 9.65 -14.83 16.14
C ALA A 67 8.79 -13.76 15.46
N PHE A 68 7.85 -13.15 16.19
CA PHE A 68 7.01 -12.08 15.65
C PHE A 68 7.77 -10.78 15.39
N PHE A 69 8.71 -10.40 16.26
CA PHE A 69 9.50 -9.18 16.14
C PHE A 69 10.82 -9.36 15.36
N ALA A 70 11.14 -10.58 14.94
CA ALA A 70 12.35 -10.87 14.17
C ALA A 70 12.45 -9.96 12.93
N GLN A 71 13.69 -9.58 12.63
CA GLN A 71 13.98 -8.83 11.42
C GLN A 71 13.73 -9.67 10.17
N HIS A 72 13.18 -9.04 9.13
CA HIS A 72 13.08 -9.60 7.79
C HIS A 72 13.70 -8.61 6.81
N ASN A 73 14.83 -8.96 6.18
CA ASN A 73 15.62 -8.04 5.38
C ASN A 73 15.92 -6.73 6.16
N ASP A 74 15.55 -5.57 5.61
CA ASP A 74 15.75 -4.26 6.24
C ASP A 74 14.55 -3.82 7.11
N HIS A 75 13.61 -4.71 7.43
CA HIS A 75 12.33 -4.36 8.04
C HIS A 75 11.95 -5.28 9.19
N ARG A 76 10.92 -4.88 9.95
CA ARG A 76 10.18 -5.74 10.88
C ARG A 76 8.72 -5.78 10.43
N THR A 77 8.19 -6.97 10.17
CA THR A 77 6.90 -7.21 9.50
C THR A 77 5.82 -7.73 10.45
N LEU A 78 5.88 -7.36 11.74
CA LEU A 78 4.94 -7.80 12.78
C LEU A 78 3.47 -7.70 12.36
N ALA A 79 3.08 -6.60 11.71
CA ALA A 79 1.69 -6.37 11.31
C ALA A 79 1.18 -7.47 10.36
N SER A 80 1.98 -7.85 9.39
CA SER A 80 1.67 -8.92 8.44
C SER A 80 1.73 -10.29 9.12
N ARG A 81 2.74 -10.53 9.96
CA ARG A 81 2.94 -11.79 10.70
C ARG A 81 1.75 -12.13 11.61
N LEU A 82 1.14 -11.13 12.24
CA LEU A 82 -0.10 -11.35 13.00
C LEU A 82 -1.22 -11.89 12.12
N ILE A 83 -1.38 -11.37 10.90
CA ILE A 83 -2.40 -11.84 9.97
C ILE A 83 -2.08 -13.26 9.48
N TYR A 84 -0.82 -13.57 9.16
CA TYR A 84 -0.40 -14.91 8.75
C TYR A 84 -0.71 -15.93 9.83
N TYR A 85 -0.35 -15.62 11.08
CA TYR A 85 -0.57 -16.51 12.21
C TYR A 85 -2.06 -16.73 12.48
N VAL A 86 -2.88 -15.67 12.47
CA VAL A 86 -4.33 -15.79 12.63
C VAL A 86 -4.93 -16.62 11.50
N SER A 87 -4.53 -16.39 10.25
CA SER A 87 -4.98 -17.16 9.09
C SER A 87 -4.63 -18.65 9.24
N TYR A 88 -3.38 -18.95 9.63
CA TYR A 88 -2.92 -20.31 9.92
C TYR A 88 -3.75 -20.98 11.04
N ARG A 89 -4.00 -20.25 12.14
CA ARG A 89 -4.77 -20.79 13.28
C ARG A 89 -6.22 -21.08 12.93
N ILE A 90 -6.82 -20.32 12.00
CA ILE A 90 -8.20 -20.54 11.55
C ILE A 90 -8.29 -21.69 10.55
N GLN A 91 -7.33 -21.79 9.62
CA GLN A 91 -7.37 -22.80 8.55
C GLN A 91 -6.69 -24.11 8.90
N GLY A 92 -5.84 -24.14 9.95
CA GLY A 92 -5.02 -25.30 10.33
C GLY A 92 -3.77 -25.47 9.46
N GLU A 93 -3.65 -24.76 8.35
CA GLU A 93 -2.52 -24.78 7.43
C GLU A 93 -2.25 -23.39 6.83
N ILE A 94 -1.05 -23.19 6.27
CA ILE A 94 -0.74 -22.00 5.46
C ILE A 94 -1.35 -22.17 4.08
N ASN A 95 -2.14 -21.17 3.67
CA ASN A 95 -2.71 -21.11 2.33
C ASN A 95 -2.37 -19.75 1.68
N PHE A 96 -1.40 -19.74 0.76
CA PHE A 96 -0.93 -18.53 0.09
C PHE A 96 -2.00 -17.87 -0.79
N LYS A 97 -2.90 -18.67 -1.38
CA LYS A 97 -4.06 -18.14 -2.14
C LYS A 97 -4.95 -17.32 -1.22
N THR A 98 -5.29 -17.84 -0.04
CA THR A 98 -6.08 -17.10 0.97
C THR A 98 -5.35 -15.85 1.45
N LEU A 99 -4.04 -15.93 1.72
CA LEU A 99 -3.25 -14.78 2.13
C LEU A 99 -3.23 -13.69 1.05
N SER A 100 -3.09 -14.04 -0.23
CA SER A 100 -3.17 -13.08 -1.34
C SER A 100 -4.53 -12.38 -1.39
N PHE A 101 -5.63 -13.09 -1.18
CA PHE A 101 -6.96 -12.47 -1.08
C PHE A 101 -7.07 -11.50 0.09
N ILE A 102 -6.63 -11.91 1.30
CA ILE A 102 -6.66 -11.03 2.48
C ILE A 102 -5.79 -9.79 2.25
N ALA A 103 -4.61 -9.95 1.64
CA ALA A 103 -3.72 -8.82 1.33
C ALA A 103 -4.38 -7.81 0.39
N ASN A 104 -5.09 -8.27 -0.64
CA ASN A 104 -5.77 -7.41 -1.60
C ASN A 104 -7.05 -6.75 -1.05
N LEU A 105 -7.58 -7.17 0.12
CA LEU A 105 -8.66 -6.43 0.82
C LEU A 105 -8.24 -5.01 1.21
N ALA A 106 -6.96 -4.70 1.24
CA ALA A 106 -6.46 -3.33 1.42
C ALA A 106 -7.04 -2.34 0.40
N LEU A 107 -7.25 -2.77 -0.85
CA LEU A 107 -7.79 -1.93 -1.93
C LEU A 107 -9.23 -1.47 -1.64
N PRO A 108 -10.21 -2.36 -1.42
CA PRO A 108 -11.57 -1.94 -1.09
C PRO A 108 -11.64 -1.20 0.26
N ILE A 109 -10.82 -1.55 1.26
CA ILE A 109 -10.75 -0.83 2.54
C ILE A 109 -10.35 0.63 2.31
N LEU A 110 -9.26 0.89 1.56
CA LEU A 110 -8.83 2.25 1.23
C LEU A 110 -9.85 2.98 0.35
N ALA A 111 -10.46 2.29 -0.63
CA ALA A 111 -11.51 2.87 -1.45
C ALA A 111 -12.70 3.34 -0.60
N LEU A 112 -13.12 2.56 0.40
CA LEU A 112 -14.16 2.95 1.36
C LEU A 112 -13.74 4.16 2.21
N PHE A 113 -12.50 4.21 2.71
CA PHE A 113 -11.99 5.41 3.39
C PHE A 113 -12.12 6.64 2.48
N PHE A 114 -11.68 6.55 1.23
CA PHE A 114 -11.74 7.67 0.29
C PHE A 114 -13.17 8.04 -0.08
N PHE A 115 -14.07 7.08 -0.25
CA PHE A 115 -15.48 7.34 -0.47
C PHE A 115 -16.09 8.21 0.63
N THR A 116 -15.73 7.96 1.89
CA THR A 116 -16.22 8.77 3.03
C THR A 116 -15.73 10.23 3.00
N GLN A 117 -14.67 10.52 2.23
CA GLN A 117 -14.09 11.86 2.14
C GLN A 117 -14.67 12.71 1.00
N ILE A 118 -15.59 12.19 0.19
CA ILE A 118 -16.23 12.95 -0.88
C ILE A 118 -17.32 13.84 -0.31
N ASN A 119 -17.13 15.16 -0.40
CA ASN A 119 -18.05 16.15 0.16
C ASN A 119 -19.27 16.43 -0.76
N ASP A 120 -19.10 16.34 -2.09
CA ASP A 120 -20.21 16.54 -3.03
C ASP A 120 -21.12 15.31 -3.07
N THR A 121 -22.21 15.36 -2.30
CA THR A 121 -23.19 14.27 -2.22
C THR A 121 -23.95 14.05 -3.52
N ARG A 122 -24.12 15.11 -4.34
CA ARG A 122 -24.88 15.05 -5.62
C ARG A 122 -24.11 14.26 -6.70
N ASN A 123 -22.79 14.45 -6.78
CA ASN A 123 -21.93 13.81 -7.77
C ASN A 123 -21.03 12.73 -7.16
N ARG A 124 -21.33 12.28 -5.92
CA ARG A 124 -20.46 11.42 -5.11
C ARG A 124 -19.96 10.19 -5.86
N TRP A 125 -20.85 9.47 -6.50
CA TRP A 125 -20.52 8.28 -7.26
C TRP A 125 -19.68 8.59 -8.51
N LEU A 126 -19.95 9.73 -9.18
CA LEU A 126 -19.19 10.14 -10.35
C LEU A 126 -17.76 10.59 -9.97
N ILE A 127 -17.60 11.22 -8.79
CA ILE A 127 -16.28 11.56 -8.23
C ILE A 127 -15.54 10.28 -7.78
N PHE A 128 -16.26 9.26 -7.31
CA PHE A 128 -15.68 8.03 -6.82
C PHE A 128 -15.21 7.08 -7.95
N LEU A 129 -15.81 7.13 -9.13
CA LEU A 129 -15.41 6.27 -10.25
C LEU A 129 -13.92 6.38 -10.62
N PRO A 130 -13.31 7.57 -10.79
CA PRO A 130 -11.86 7.68 -11.00
C PRO A 130 -11.03 7.03 -9.88
N VAL A 131 -11.49 7.12 -8.62
CA VAL A 131 -10.83 6.45 -7.49
C VAL A 131 -10.81 4.94 -7.69
N VAL A 132 -11.96 4.35 -8.04
CA VAL A 132 -12.08 2.90 -8.25
C VAL A 132 -11.23 2.45 -9.44
N PHE A 133 -11.34 3.11 -10.59
CA PHE A 133 -10.55 2.74 -11.76
C PHE A 133 -9.05 2.85 -11.53
N MET A 134 -8.60 3.88 -10.79
CA MET A 134 -7.19 4.02 -10.44
C MET A 134 -6.74 2.97 -9.43
N MET A 135 -7.54 2.58 -8.45
CA MET A 135 -7.15 1.61 -7.43
C MET A 135 -7.17 0.17 -7.90
N PHE A 136 -8.08 -0.18 -8.81
CA PHE A 136 -8.25 -1.56 -9.31
C PHE A 136 -7.61 -1.79 -10.70
N GLN A 137 -6.63 -0.98 -11.07
CA GLN A 137 -5.78 -1.19 -12.24
C GLN A 137 -4.69 -2.22 -11.98
N LEU A 138 -4.14 -2.85 -13.03
CA LEU A 138 -3.15 -3.92 -12.90
C LEU A 138 -1.69 -3.42 -12.75
N ARG A 139 -1.46 -2.13 -12.51
CA ARG A 139 -0.11 -1.56 -12.34
C ARG A 139 0.70 -2.20 -11.21
N THR A 140 0.02 -2.74 -10.20
CA THR A 140 0.63 -3.43 -9.06
C THR A 140 0.83 -4.94 -9.27
N TYR A 141 0.77 -5.41 -10.52
CA TYR A 141 0.80 -6.82 -10.90
C TYR A 141 1.85 -7.68 -10.18
N GLY A 142 3.06 -7.17 -9.98
CA GLY A 142 4.15 -7.93 -9.37
C GLY A 142 4.04 -8.14 -7.85
N VAL A 143 3.02 -7.56 -7.19
CA VAL A 143 2.74 -7.80 -5.76
C VAL A 143 1.36 -8.40 -5.52
N THR A 144 0.47 -8.34 -6.50
CA THR A 144 -0.93 -8.79 -6.35
C THR A 144 -1.04 -10.23 -5.88
N GLU A 145 -0.20 -11.12 -6.41
CA GLU A 145 -0.15 -12.56 -6.08
C GLU A 145 0.97 -12.94 -5.11
N TRP A 146 1.76 -11.99 -4.66
CA TRP A 146 2.84 -12.20 -3.72
C TRP A 146 2.37 -11.78 -2.32
N ALA A 147 1.98 -12.76 -1.50
CA ALA A 147 1.31 -12.51 -0.23
C ALA A 147 2.09 -11.56 0.70
N MET A 148 3.35 -11.86 0.99
CA MET A 148 4.20 -11.03 1.85
C MET A 148 4.32 -9.60 1.33
N ALA A 149 4.61 -9.43 0.03
CA ALA A 149 4.77 -8.11 -0.55
C ALA A 149 3.46 -7.31 -0.59
N ALA A 150 2.34 -7.95 -0.93
CA ALA A 150 1.03 -7.29 -0.92
C ALA A 150 0.65 -6.79 0.48
N PHE A 151 0.87 -7.59 1.53
CA PHE A 151 0.68 -7.13 2.90
C PHE A 151 1.59 -5.95 3.26
N ALA A 152 2.87 -6.03 2.96
CA ALA A 152 3.83 -5.00 3.30
C ALA A 152 3.52 -3.67 2.58
N PHE A 153 3.28 -3.71 1.25
CA PHE A 153 3.12 -2.51 0.43
C PHE A 153 1.70 -1.93 0.41
N PHE A 154 0.66 -2.71 0.74
CA PHE A 154 -0.71 -2.20 0.77
C PHE A 154 -1.14 -1.79 2.18
N TYR A 155 -0.89 -2.65 3.19
CA TYR A 155 -1.38 -2.39 4.54
C TYR A 155 -0.63 -1.27 5.27
N VAL A 156 0.60 -0.95 4.87
CA VAL A 156 1.29 0.25 5.37
C VAL A 156 0.43 1.50 5.16
N TYR A 157 -0.25 1.61 4.02
CA TYR A 157 -1.15 2.73 3.72
C TYR A 157 -2.51 2.59 4.40
N VAL A 158 -3.06 1.39 4.53
CA VAL A 158 -4.30 1.17 5.31
C VAL A 158 -4.12 1.68 6.72
N TYR A 159 -3.07 1.26 7.40
CA TYR A 159 -2.79 1.68 8.77
C TYR A 159 -2.41 3.16 8.87
N GLY A 160 -1.58 3.67 7.97
CA GLY A 160 -1.20 5.08 7.96
C GLY A 160 -2.39 6.00 7.75
N VAL A 161 -3.28 5.69 6.79
CA VAL A 161 -4.53 6.44 6.55
C VAL A 161 -5.44 6.36 7.77
N ALA A 162 -5.64 5.17 8.36
CA ALA A 162 -6.45 5.01 9.56
C ALA A 162 -5.92 5.85 10.73
N ALA A 163 -4.60 5.88 10.94
CA ALA A 163 -3.97 6.73 11.95
C ALA A 163 -4.28 8.23 11.73
N LEU A 164 -4.11 8.73 10.50
CA LEU A 164 -4.39 10.13 10.16
C LEU A 164 -5.87 10.47 10.30
N PHE A 165 -6.77 9.55 9.95
CA PHE A 165 -8.21 9.75 10.16
C PHE A 165 -8.57 9.86 11.65
N CYS A 166 -7.90 9.10 12.51
CA CYS A 166 -8.06 9.22 13.95
C CYS A 166 -7.47 10.54 14.50
N LEU A 167 -6.32 10.97 14.00
CA LEU A 167 -5.66 12.21 14.42
C LEU A 167 -6.38 13.48 13.97
N HIS A 168 -7.16 13.42 12.88
CA HIS A 168 -7.86 14.60 12.38
C HIS A 168 -8.95 15.13 13.33
N THR A 169 -9.53 14.27 14.15
CA THR A 169 -10.54 14.61 15.16
C THR A 169 -10.13 13.96 16.50
N VAL A 170 -9.23 14.60 17.23
CA VAL A 170 -8.59 14.03 18.40
C VAL A 170 -9.55 13.89 19.58
N THR A 171 -9.73 12.67 20.07
CA THR A 171 -10.23 12.32 21.39
C THR A 171 -9.24 11.35 22.01
N LYS A 172 -9.33 11.08 23.34
CA LYS A 172 -8.42 10.11 23.98
C LYS A 172 -8.43 8.75 23.31
N LEU A 173 -9.62 8.22 22.96
CA LEU A 173 -9.76 6.92 22.30
C LEU A 173 -9.19 6.95 20.86
N ARG A 174 -9.48 8.02 20.10
CA ARG A 174 -8.94 8.16 18.73
C ARG A 174 -7.44 8.37 18.72
N PHE A 175 -6.90 9.10 19.70
CA PHE A 175 -5.45 9.24 19.84
C PHE A 175 -4.79 7.89 20.11
N PHE A 176 -5.33 7.10 21.04
CA PHE A 176 -4.84 5.74 21.28
C PHE A 176 -4.94 4.86 20.02
N ALA A 177 -6.08 4.86 19.33
CA ALA A 177 -6.23 4.14 18.08
C ALA A 177 -5.23 4.60 17.00
N ALA A 178 -4.96 5.91 16.90
CA ALA A 178 -3.96 6.46 16.00
C ALA A 178 -2.55 5.93 16.30
N VAL A 179 -2.18 5.86 17.58
CA VAL A 179 -0.89 5.28 18.02
C VAL A 179 -0.79 3.81 17.61
N VAL A 180 -1.84 3.01 17.83
CA VAL A 180 -1.88 1.60 17.42
C VAL A 180 -1.73 1.47 15.90
N PHE A 181 -2.49 2.24 15.11
CA PHE A 181 -2.38 2.20 13.65
C PHE A 181 -1.01 2.70 13.15
N ALA A 182 -0.43 3.73 13.76
CA ALA A 182 0.91 4.20 13.41
C ALA A 182 1.98 3.14 13.73
N PHE A 183 1.85 2.44 14.85
CA PHE A 183 2.68 1.29 15.19
C PHE A 183 2.55 0.18 14.12
N MET A 184 1.33 -0.22 13.76
CA MET A 184 1.09 -1.23 12.73
C MET A 184 1.63 -0.81 11.37
N SER A 185 1.52 0.47 10.98
CA SER A 185 2.13 1.02 9.76
C SER A 185 3.65 0.88 9.78
N THR A 186 4.30 1.24 10.90
CA THR A 186 5.75 1.12 11.11
C THR A 186 6.23 -0.33 11.01
N TYR A 187 5.47 -1.26 11.56
CA TYR A 187 5.78 -2.68 11.58
C TYR A 187 5.15 -3.45 10.40
N SER A 188 4.71 -2.76 9.35
CA SER A 188 4.40 -3.35 8.03
C SER A 188 5.62 -3.32 7.11
N ILE A 189 6.25 -2.16 6.98
CA ILE A 189 7.48 -1.93 6.21
C ILE A 189 8.14 -0.62 6.65
N ALA A 190 9.44 -0.46 6.48
CA ALA A 190 10.21 0.69 6.97
C ALA A 190 9.65 2.06 6.55
N SER A 191 9.07 2.19 5.36
CA SER A 191 8.46 3.44 4.89
C SER A 191 7.24 3.88 5.70
N GLY A 192 6.62 2.97 6.44
CA GLY A 192 5.54 3.27 7.38
C GLY A 192 5.95 4.17 8.55
N GLN A 193 7.25 4.28 8.85
CA GLN A 193 7.77 5.21 9.85
C GLN A 193 7.43 6.68 9.53
N ALA A 194 7.17 7.02 8.25
CA ALA A 194 6.75 8.35 7.82
C ALA A 194 5.48 8.84 8.55
N ILE A 195 4.65 7.93 9.05
CA ILE A 195 3.41 8.28 9.78
C ILE A 195 3.69 9.08 11.05
N TRP A 196 4.81 8.83 11.72
CA TRP A 196 5.16 9.53 12.95
C TRP A 196 5.46 11.00 12.70
N LEU A 197 6.21 11.30 11.62
CA LEU A 197 6.48 12.67 11.22
C LEU A 197 5.18 13.38 10.80
N ILE A 198 4.39 12.77 9.94
CA ILE A 198 3.16 13.39 9.42
C ILE A 198 2.11 13.53 10.53
N GLY A 199 1.99 12.53 11.42
CA GLY A 199 1.13 12.60 12.60
C GLY A 199 1.54 13.73 13.56
N LEU A 200 2.84 13.91 13.79
CA LEU A 200 3.36 15.05 14.57
C LEU A 200 3.01 16.40 13.93
N LEU A 201 3.26 16.54 12.62
CA LEU A 201 2.91 17.75 11.88
C LEU A 201 1.39 18.03 11.90
N CYS A 202 0.57 16.98 11.79
CA CYS A 202 -0.87 17.09 11.93
C CYS A 202 -1.28 17.64 13.31
N LEU A 203 -0.74 17.08 14.39
CA LEU A 203 -1.04 17.51 15.76
C LEU A 203 -0.49 18.91 16.08
N LEU A 204 0.72 19.22 15.61
CA LEU A 204 1.29 20.57 15.75
C LEU A 204 0.45 21.61 15.01
N HIS A 205 0.04 21.32 13.79
CA HIS A 205 -0.83 22.23 13.05
C HIS A 205 -2.17 22.46 13.75
N GLN A 206 -2.82 21.40 14.26
CA GLN A 206 -4.07 21.52 15.01
C GLN A 206 -3.90 22.27 16.34
N SER A 207 -2.77 22.09 17.05
CA SER A 207 -2.57 22.71 18.35
C SER A 207 -2.06 24.14 18.29
N TYR A 208 -1.13 24.47 17.39
CA TYR A 208 -0.49 25.79 17.34
C TYR A 208 -1.11 26.73 16.31
N VAL A 209 -1.50 26.22 15.13
CA VAL A 209 -2.06 27.07 14.06
C VAL A 209 -3.56 27.18 14.22
N MET A 210 -4.26 26.06 14.35
CA MET A 210 -5.72 26.02 14.44
C MET A 210 -6.24 26.19 15.87
N ARG A 211 -5.40 25.97 16.88
CA ARG A 211 -5.73 26.04 18.31
C ARG A 211 -6.95 25.19 18.71
N GLN A 212 -7.11 24.03 18.06
CA GLN A 212 -8.27 23.14 18.23
C GLN A 212 -8.08 22.09 19.30
N ILE A 213 -6.82 21.72 19.61
CA ILE A 213 -6.48 20.67 20.56
C ILE A 213 -5.38 21.11 21.53
N PRO A 214 -5.32 20.53 22.73
CA PRO A 214 -4.24 20.78 23.69
C PRO A 214 -2.87 20.30 23.19
N HIS A 215 -1.82 21.02 23.55
CA HIS A 215 -0.42 20.72 23.15
C HIS A 215 0.10 19.39 23.67
N TYR A 216 -0.44 18.87 24.77
CA TYR A 216 0.04 17.61 25.34
C TYR A 216 -0.12 16.41 24.36
N TYR A 217 -1.07 16.45 23.42
CA TYR A 217 -1.17 15.41 22.39
C TYR A 217 0.04 15.40 21.45
N SER A 218 0.55 16.57 21.06
CA SER A 218 1.76 16.67 20.23
C SER A 218 2.99 16.20 20.99
N ILE A 219 3.10 16.54 22.27
CA ILE A 219 4.21 16.11 23.14
C ILE A 219 4.17 14.60 23.34
N ALA A 220 3.00 14.05 23.70
CA ALA A 220 2.81 12.61 23.87
C ALA A 220 3.15 11.83 22.61
N TRP A 221 2.67 12.31 21.43
CA TRP A 221 3.01 11.70 20.14
C TRP A 221 4.51 11.71 19.88
N GLY A 222 5.21 12.83 20.15
CA GLY A 222 6.65 12.94 19.99
C GLY A 222 7.43 11.96 20.88
N VAL A 223 7.04 11.84 22.16
CA VAL A 223 7.65 10.88 23.09
C VAL A 223 7.43 9.43 22.61
N ILE A 224 6.19 9.09 22.25
CA ILE A 224 5.86 7.75 21.71
C ILE A 224 6.64 7.47 20.43
N THR A 225 6.78 8.46 19.54
CA THR A 225 7.59 8.34 18.31
C THR A 225 9.02 7.94 18.64
N LEU A 226 9.67 8.65 19.56
CA LEU A 226 11.05 8.35 19.95
C LEU A 226 11.18 6.94 20.53
N LEU A 227 10.27 6.53 21.39
CA LEU A 227 10.26 5.18 21.97
C LEU A 227 10.08 4.10 20.90
N VAL A 228 9.06 4.24 20.04
CA VAL A 228 8.77 3.24 18.98
C VAL A 228 9.93 3.14 18.00
N LEU A 229 10.50 4.27 17.56
CA LEU A 229 11.64 4.25 16.62
C LEU A 229 12.92 3.70 17.28
N ALA A 230 13.15 3.98 18.57
CA ALA A 230 14.27 3.41 19.31
C ALA A 230 14.15 1.87 19.40
N VAL A 231 12.96 1.36 19.77
CA VAL A 231 12.68 -0.09 19.83
C VAL A 231 12.74 -0.72 18.43
N TYR A 232 12.18 -0.07 17.40
CA TYR A 232 12.22 -0.58 16.02
C TYR A 232 13.66 -0.76 15.53
N ARG A 233 14.55 0.19 15.86
CA ARG A 233 15.94 0.21 15.41
C ARG A 233 16.89 -0.57 16.30
N SER A 234 16.48 -0.94 17.53
CA SER A 234 17.29 -1.78 18.38
C SER A 234 17.55 -3.13 17.69
N GLU A 235 18.79 -3.55 17.65
CA GLU A 235 19.21 -4.82 17.06
C GLU A 235 18.87 -4.97 15.56
N LEU A 236 18.56 -3.86 14.87
CA LEU A 236 18.31 -3.90 13.43
C LEU A 236 19.65 -3.90 12.69
N GLU A 237 19.97 -5.03 12.07
CA GLU A 237 21.14 -5.15 11.20
C GLU A 237 20.81 -4.60 9.81
N THR A 238 21.36 -3.46 9.50
CA THR A 238 21.23 -2.86 8.15
C THR A 238 22.62 -2.54 7.58
N PRO A 239 22.84 -2.76 6.27
CA PRO A 239 24.12 -2.52 5.65
C PRO A 239 24.54 -1.05 5.67
N ASN A 240 23.56 -0.13 5.81
CA ASN A 240 23.80 1.30 5.88
C ASN A 240 23.05 1.96 7.01
N THR A 241 23.76 2.83 7.73
CA THR A 241 23.14 3.74 8.69
C THR A 241 22.36 4.84 7.97
N LEU A 242 21.38 5.44 8.65
CA LEU A 242 20.66 6.60 8.13
C LEU A 242 21.62 7.73 7.69
N LEU A 243 22.69 7.95 8.44
CA LEU A 243 23.70 8.97 8.11
C LEU A 243 24.43 8.65 6.80
N THR A 244 24.75 7.38 6.56
CA THR A 244 25.37 6.93 5.30
C THR A 244 24.43 7.16 4.11
N LEU A 245 23.14 6.84 4.26
CA LEU A 245 22.12 7.07 3.24
C LEU A 245 21.95 8.57 2.93
N ILE A 246 21.92 9.43 3.95
CA ILE A 246 21.83 10.88 3.77
C ILE A 246 23.09 11.41 3.07
N LYS A 247 24.28 10.99 3.48
CA LYS A 247 25.54 11.39 2.80
C LYS A 247 25.52 10.99 1.32
N TYR A 248 25.07 9.79 1.01
CA TYR A 248 24.95 9.34 -0.38
C TYR A 248 23.92 10.18 -1.16
N ALA A 249 22.77 10.49 -0.55
CA ALA A 249 21.75 11.33 -1.17
C ALA A 249 22.29 12.75 -1.49
N LEU A 250 23.06 13.34 -0.57
CA LEU A 250 23.70 14.64 -0.78
C LEU A 250 24.80 14.59 -1.84
N ALA A 251 25.48 13.46 -1.99
CA ALA A 251 26.50 13.26 -3.03
C ALA A 251 25.89 13.00 -4.42
N THR A 252 24.65 12.45 -4.48
CA THR A 252 23.96 12.13 -5.74
C THR A 252 22.54 12.69 -5.79
N PRO A 253 22.33 14.01 -5.61
CA PRO A 253 21.02 14.61 -5.44
C PRO A 253 20.11 14.43 -6.67
N LEU A 254 20.68 14.51 -7.87
CA LEU A 254 19.92 14.33 -9.11
C LEU A 254 19.35 12.91 -9.22
N LYS A 255 20.16 11.88 -8.94
CA LYS A 255 19.72 10.49 -8.97
C LYS A 255 18.58 10.25 -7.99
N HIS A 256 18.68 10.77 -6.75
CA HIS A 256 17.63 10.66 -5.74
C HIS A 256 16.34 11.36 -6.17
N THR A 257 16.46 12.60 -6.67
CA THR A 257 15.30 13.35 -7.13
C THR A 257 14.61 12.65 -8.30
N GLN A 258 15.37 12.16 -9.28
CA GLN A 258 14.80 11.42 -10.41
C GLN A 258 14.13 10.13 -9.99
N TYR A 259 14.74 9.37 -9.06
CA TYR A 259 14.15 8.14 -8.52
C TYR A 259 12.86 8.45 -7.76
N PHE A 260 12.87 9.41 -6.87
CA PHE A 260 11.72 9.85 -6.10
C PHE A 260 10.56 10.31 -6.98
N LEU A 261 10.83 11.17 -7.96
CA LEU A 261 9.81 11.64 -8.91
C LEU A 261 9.27 10.50 -9.78
N GLY A 262 10.13 9.58 -10.22
CA GLY A 262 9.72 8.38 -10.94
C GLY A 262 8.76 7.52 -10.13
N MET A 263 9.00 7.36 -8.82
CA MET A 263 8.06 6.66 -7.93
C MET A 263 6.71 7.37 -7.85
N LEU A 264 6.71 8.69 -7.63
CA LEU A 264 5.47 9.45 -7.41
C LEU A 264 4.55 9.48 -8.63
N GLY A 265 5.09 9.43 -9.84
CA GLY A 265 4.29 9.49 -11.07
C GLY A 265 4.08 8.15 -11.79
N SER A 266 4.50 7.03 -11.20
CA SER A 266 4.49 5.72 -11.85
C SER A 266 3.10 5.12 -12.14
N ALA A 267 2.03 5.65 -11.54
CA ALA A 267 0.67 5.13 -11.68
C ALA A 267 0.12 5.13 -13.11
N VAL A 268 0.55 6.08 -13.95
CA VAL A 268 0.02 6.33 -15.31
C VAL A 268 1.11 6.37 -16.38
N SER A 269 2.35 6.01 -16.03
CA SER A 269 3.51 6.15 -16.92
C SER A 269 3.74 4.99 -17.88
N PHE A 270 3.10 3.84 -17.64
CA PHE A 270 3.34 2.60 -18.37
C PHE A 270 4.85 2.29 -18.50
N GLU A 271 5.59 2.51 -17.40
CA GLU A 271 7.05 2.29 -17.28
C GLU A 271 7.92 3.23 -18.14
N VAL A 272 7.35 4.29 -18.67
CA VAL A 272 8.12 5.35 -19.33
C VAL A 272 8.62 6.34 -18.28
N LEU A 273 9.92 6.30 -17.98
CA LEU A 273 10.51 7.00 -16.83
C LEU A 273 10.30 8.52 -16.85
N TYR A 274 10.52 9.19 -17.98
CA TYR A 274 10.34 10.65 -18.07
C TYR A 274 8.88 11.06 -17.92
N ILE A 275 7.91 10.23 -18.33
CA ILE A 275 6.48 10.47 -18.07
C ILE A 275 6.21 10.36 -16.57
N ALA A 276 6.75 9.34 -15.90
CA ALA A 276 6.62 9.19 -14.46
C ALA A 276 7.21 10.39 -13.72
N GLN A 277 8.41 10.84 -14.08
CA GLN A 277 9.05 12.00 -13.47
C GLN A 277 8.24 13.29 -13.70
N PHE A 278 7.74 13.52 -14.90
CA PHE A 278 6.90 14.67 -15.22
C PHE A 278 5.60 14.67 -14.41
N VAL A 279 4.90 13.54 -14.36
CA VAL A 279 3.67 13.39 -13.55
C VAL A 279 3.98 13.57 -12.06
N GLY A 280 5.09 13.02 -11.56
CA GLY A 280 5.54 13.21 -10.18
C GLY A 280 5.76 14.68 -9.83
N VAL A 281 6.39 15.45 -10.71
CA VAL A 281 6.56 16.91 -10.55
C VAL A 281 5.21 17.62 -10.49
N LEU A 282 4.29 17.30 -11.41
CA LEU A 282 2.96 17.93 -11.43
C LEU A 282 2.18 17.65 -10.14
N LEU A 283 2.19 16.41 -9.66
CA LEU A 283 1.51 16.02 -8.41
C LEU A 283 2.09 16.78 -7.21
N LEU A 284 3.42 16.93 -7.13
CA LEU A 284 4.07 17.71 -6.07
C LEU A 284 3.75 19.20 -6.15
N ILE A 285 3.75 19.79 -7.33
CA ILE A 285 3.39 21.22 -7.51
C ILE A 285 1.96 21.45 -7.05
N ILE A 286 1.01 20.61 -7.46
CA ILE A 286 -0.37 20.71 -7.04
C ILE A 286 -0.50 20.57 -5.52
N LEU A 287 0.16 19.59 -4.92
CA LEU A 287 0.13 19.35 -3.48
C LEU A 287 0.73 20.53 -2.70
N LEU A 288 1.89 21.04 -3.10
CA LEU A 288 2.54 22.20 -2.48
C LEU A 288 1.65 23.45 -2.57
N TRP A 289 1.11 23.72 -3.76
CA TRP A 289 0.20 24.85 -3.95
C TRP A 289 -1.02 24.76 -3.04
N GLN A 290 -1.68 23.59 -2.96
CA GLN A 290 -2.82 23.37 -2.08
C GLN A 290 -2.43 23.52 -0.59
N THR A 291 -1.29 22.97 -0.19
CA THR A 291 -0.78 23.07 1.18
C THR A 291 -0.57 24.54 1.59
N ILE A 292 0.08 25.34 0.74
CA ILE A 292 0.33 26.76 1.00
C ILE A 292 -0.99 27.54 1.03
N ALA A 293 -1.89 27.32 0.06
CA ALA A 293 -3.15 28.01 -0.03
C ALA A 293 -4.10 27.75 1.15
N HIS A 294 -3.94 26.60 1.83
CA HIS A 294 -4.85 26.18 2.91
C HIS A 294 -4.20 26.13 4.30
N TYR A 295 -2.97 26.56 4.45
CA TYR A 295 -2.24 26.51 5.73
C TYR A 295 -3.05 27.06 6.91
N ARG A 296 -3.71 28.23 6.74
CA ARG A 296 -4.52 28.86 7.79
C ARG A 296 -5.97 28.38 7.85
N LYS A 297 -6.45 27.66 6.83
CA LYS A 297 -7.85 27.18 6.74
C LYS A 297 -8.03 25.78 7.31
N GLY A 298 -6.93 25.11 7.63
CA GLY A 298 -6.89 23.72 8.06
C GLY A 298 -6.81 22.74 6.90
N TYR A 299 -6.06 21.67 7.10
CA TYR A 299 -5.89 20.59 6.14
C TYR A 299 -6.94 19.52 6.34
N SER A 300 -7.37 18.91 5.25
CA SER A 300 -8.23 17.73 5.27
C SER A 300 -7.41 16.46 5.58
N LYS A 301 -8.11 15.38 5.93
CA LYS A 301 -7.49 14.05 6.08
C LYS A 301 -6.75 13.61 4.82
N VAL A 302 -7.31 13.96 3.66
CA VAL A 302 -6.72 13.61 2.35
C VAL A 302 -5.39 14.33 2.13
N GLU A 303 -5.26 15.61 2.54
CA GLU A 303 -4.00 16.36 2.43
C GLU A 303 -2.90 15.77 3.31
N TYR A 304 -3.21 15.39 4.55
CA TYR A 304 -2.23 14.67 5.40
C TYR A 304 -1.88 13.31 4.81
N THR A 305 -2.83 12.61 4.19
CA THR A 305 -2.58 11.35 3.48
C THR A 305 -1.62 11.56 2.29
N CYS A 306 -1.80 12.62 1.50
CA CYS A 306 -0.85 12.95 0.43
C CYS A 306 0.59 13.09 0.98
N TRP A 307 0.75 13.85 2.05
CA TRP A 307 2.08 14.04 2.65
C TRP A 307 2.67 12.77 3.23
N PHE A 308 1.83 11.91 3.84
CA PHE A 308 2.28 10.60 4.29
C PHE A 308 2.82 9.75 3.12
N ILE A 309 2.11 9.72 1.99
CA ILE A 309 2.53 8.99 0.79
C ILE A 309 3.86 9.58 0.26
N VAL A 310 3.95 10.90 0.16
CA VAL A 310 5.15 11.60 -0.35
C VAL A 310 6.37 11.32 0.53
N VAL A 311 6.23 11.42 1.86
CA VAL A 311 7.33 11.14 2.79
C VAL A 311 7.68 9.65 2.80
N SER A 312 6.69 8.75 2.72
CA SER A 312 6.94 7.30 2.56
C SER A 312 7.73 7.00 1.28
N ALA A 313 7.36 7.62 0.15
CA ALA A 313 8.10 7.47 -1.11
C ALA A 313 9.54 8.04 -1.02
N ALA A 314 9.72 9.17 -0.32
CA ALA A 314 11.03 9.76 -0.09
C ALA A 314 11.93 8.84 0.75
N THR A 315 11.39 8.19 1.80
CA THR A 315 12.14 7.21 2.60
C THR A 315 12.53 5.97 1.79
N VAL A 316 11.66 5.49 0.90
CA VAL A 316 11.99 4.39 -0.03
C VAL A 316 13.09 4.83 -1.00
N ALA A 317 12.97 6.02 -1.60
CA ALA A 317 14.00 6.54 -2.52
C ALA A 317 15.36 6.66 -1.81
N LEU A 318 15.37 7.17 -0.57
CA LEU A 318 16.59 7.27 0.24
C LEU A 318 17.26 5.91 0.47
N GLY A 319 16.48 4.88 0.76
CA GLY A 319 16.99 3.53 1.04
C GLY A 319 17.39 2.75 -0.23
N ARG A 320 16.75 3.00 -1.37
CA ARG A 320 16.94 2.19 -2.59
C ARG A 320 17.89 2.76 -3.61
N THR A 321 18.03 4.07 -3.70
CA THR A 321 18.88 4.73 -4.71
C THR A 321 20.35 4.31 -4.66
N PRO A 322 20.99 4.00 -3.50
CA PRO A 322 22.36 3.49 -3.46
C PRO A 322 22.55 2.16 -4.22
N TYR A 323 21.51 1.33 -4.28
CA TYR A 323 21.57 -0.06 -4.79
C TYR A 323 20.82 -0.27 -6.11
N SER A 324 20.08 0.75 -6.57
CA SER A 324 19.19 0.59 -7.72
C SER A 324 19.43 1.66 -8.77
N GLU A 325 19.21 1.32 -10.03
CA GLU A 325 19.14 2.28 -11.11
C GLU A 325 17.81 3.04 -11.07
N ILE A 326 17.74 4.20 -11.75
CA ILE A 326 16.57 5.09 -11.68
C ILE A 326 15.30 4.43 -12.20
N GLN A 327 15.40 3.57 -13.21
CA GLN A 327 14.25 2.86 -13.78
C GLN A 327 13.54 1.95 -12.76
N TYR A 328 14.24 1.41 -11.78
CA TYR A 328 13.64 0.61 -10.71
C TYR A 328 12.69 1.41 -9.81
N SER A 329 12.68 2.75 -9.92
CA SER A 329 11.65 3.60 -9.29
C SER A 329 10.23 3.26 -9.75
N GLN A 330 10.10 2.67 -10.93
CA GLN A 330 8.82 2.25 -11.52
C GLN A 330 8.49 0.78 -11.29
N THR A 331 9.17 0.08 -10.38
CA THR A 331 8.81 -1.30 -10.02
C THR A 331 7.36 -1.35 -9.52
N SER A 332 6.62 -2.38 -9.92
CA SER A 332 5.18 -2.55 -9.62
C SER A 332 4.85 -2.39 -8.13
N ARG A 333 5.70 -2.89 -7.22
CA ARG A 333 5.54 -2.77 -5.76
C ARG A 333 5.53 -1.33 -5.24
N TYR A 334 6.21 -0.38 -5.90
CA TYR A 334 6.23 1.03 -5.50
C TYR A 334 5.10 1.85 -6.12
N SER A 335 4.46 1.33 -7.17
CA SER A 335 3.44 2.06 -7.92
C SER A 335 2.16 2.29 -7.14
N PHE A 336 1.92 1.50 -6.08
CA PHE A 336 0.74 1.70 -5.24
C PHE A 336 0.75 3.06 -4.53
N ALA A 337 1.92 3.54 -4.08
CA ALA A 337 2.08 4.90 -3.54
C ALA A 337 1.65 5.97 -4.55
N SER A 338 2.07 5.82 -5.82
CA SER A 338 1.68 6.73 -6.90
C SER A 338 0.18 6.70 -7.18
N ILE A 339 -0.42 5.51 -7.22
CA ILE A 339 -1.87 5.33 -7.40
C ILE A 339 -2.63 6.10 -6.30
N LEU A 340 -2.25 5.88 -5.03
CA LEU A 340 -2.87 6.57 -3.90
C LEU A 340 -2.67 8.08 -3.95
N LEU A 341 -1.50 8.56 -4.37
CA LEU A 341 -1.23 9.99 -4.50
C LEU A 341 -2.13 10.62 -5.56
N VAL A 342 -2.28 10.00 -6.74
CA VAL A 342 -3.21 10.46 -7.79
C VAL A 342 -4.65 10.52 -7.27
N VAL A 343 -5.09 9.46 -6.58
CA VAL A 343 -6.43 9.41 -5.95
C VAL A 343 -6.61 10.53 -4.93
N CYS A 344 -5.64 10.73 -4.04
CA CYS A 344 -5.72 11.77 -3.01
C CYS A 344 -5.72 13.18 -3.61
N VAL A 345 -4.88 13.45 -4.61
CA VAL A 345 -4.86 14.74 -5.32
C VAL A 345 -6.20 14.99 -6.04
N TRP A 346 -6.77 13.97 -6.68
CA TRP A 346 -8.10 14.05 -7.27
C TRP A 346 -9.17 14.43 -6.24
N LEU A 347 -9.22 13.72 -5.10
CA LEU A 347 -10.18 14.01 -4.03
C LEU A 347 -9.95 15.38 -3.39
N MET A 348 -8.70 15.80 -3.24
CA MET A 348 -8.37 17.14 -2.74
C MET A 348 -8.92 18.23 -3.66
N ILE A 349 -8.75 18.08 -4.98
CA ILE A 349 -9.26 19.02 -5.97
C ILE A 349 -10.81 19.05 -5.97
N THR A 350 -11.46 17.89 -6.04
CA THR A 350 -12.92 17.79 -6.11
C THR A 350 -13.62 18.23 -4.83
N ASN A 351 -12.98 18.11 -3.67
CA ASN A 351 -13.51 18.62 -2.41
C ASN A 351 -13.35 20.14 -2.24
N ARG A 352 -12.39 20.74 -2.94
CA ARG A 352 -12.09 22.18 -2.82
C ARG A 352 -12.77 23.02 -3.88
N TYR A 353 -12.94 22.48 -5.07
CA TYR A 353 -13.48 23.22 -6.23
C TYR A 353 -14.75 22.55 -6.74
N ARG A 354 -15.72 23.38 -7.14
CA ARG A 354 -16.90 22.88 -7.85
C ARG A 354 -16.49 22.49 -9.26
N ILE A 355 -16.47 21.21 -9.53
CA ILE A 355 -16.11 20.63 -10.83
C ILE A 355 -17.38 20.47 -11.67
N ALA A 356 -17.38 21.01 -12.88
CA ALA A 356 -18.51 20.80 -13.81
C ALA A 356 -18.65 19.30 -14.14
N ARG A 357 -19.90 18.85 -14.30
CA ARG A 357 -20.20 17.43 -14.56
C ARG A 357 -19.48 16.89 -15.80
N SER A 358 -19.29 17.72 -16.83
CA SER A 358 -18.52 17.36 -18.03
C SER A 358 -17.07 16.99 -17.70
N HIS A 359 -16.39 17.73 -16.82
CA HIS A 359 -15.02 17.42 -16.39
C HIS A 359 -14.96 16.16 -15.54
N LEU A 360 -16.00 15.89 -14.70
CA LEU A 360 -16.09 14.62 -13.97
C LEU A 360 -16.24 13.43 -14.91
N LEU A 361 -17.02 13.56 -15.98
CA LEU A 361 -17.16 12.53 -17.02
C LEU A 361 -15.86 12.31 -17.79
N ILE A 362 -15.15 13.40 -18.14
CA ILE A 362 -13.83 13.30 -18.79
C ILE A 362 -12.83 12.58 -17.87
N ALA A 363 -12.77 12.96 -16.59
CA ALA A 363 -11.90 12.30 -15.62
C ALA A 363 -12.25 10.80 -15.44
N THR A 364 -13.55 10.48 -15.43
CA THR A 364 -14.02 9.08 -15.38
C THR A 364 -13.58 8.31 -16.62
N ALA A 365 -13.79 8.88 -17.82
CA ALA A 365 -13.37 8.24 -19.08
C ALA A 365 -11.85 8.05 -19.13
N ALA A 366 -11.08 9.07 -18.76
CA ALA A 366 -9.62 8.99 -18.71
C ALA A 366 -9.12 7.91 -17.74
N SER A 367 -9.67 7.87 -16.52
CA SER A 367 -9.28 6.85 -15.53
C SER A 367 -9.71 5.43 -15.94
N ALA A 368 -10.87 5.27 -16.58
CA ALA A 368 -11.31 4.00 -17.15
C ALA A 368 -10.38 3.54 -18.29
N THR A 369 -9.94 4.47 -19.16
CA THR A 369 -8.97 4.18 -20.21
C THR A 369 -7.63 3.75 -19.63
N VAL A 370 -7.10 4.45 -18.60
CA VAL A 370 -5.87 4.05 -17.90
C VAL A 370 -6.01 2.67 -17.27
N CYS A 371 -7.16 2.40 -16.63
CA CYS A 371 -7.44 1.10 -16.04
C CYS A 371 -7.44 -0.01 -17.12
N GLY A 372 -8.22 0.14 -18.19
CA GLY A 372 -8.26 -0.83 -19.28
C GLY A 372 -6.91 -1.04 -19.97
N ALA A 373 -6.20 0.07 -20.26
CA ALA A 373 -4.84 0.02 -20.82
C ALA A 373 -3.85 -0.68 -19.89
N SER A 374 -4.02 -0.56 -18.55
CA SER A 374 -3.16 -1.25 -17.58
C SER A 374 -3.29 -2.77 -17.67
N TYR A 375 -4.51 -3.29 -17.85
CA TYR A 375 -4.72 -4.73 -18.08
C TYR A 375 -4.06 -5.17 -19.37
N TRP A 376 -4.27 -4.45 -20.47
CA TRP A 376 -3.65 -4.78 -21.75
C TRP A 376 -2.12 -4.76 -21.69
N PHE A 377 -1.52 -3.78 -20.99
CA PHE A 377 -0.07 -3.61 -20.94
C PHE A 377 0.63 -4.52 -19.92
N TYR A 378 0.00 -4.77 -18.75
CA TYR A 378 0.64 -5.49 -17.66
C TYR A 378 0.28 -6.98 -17.59
N THR A 379 -0.80 -7.45 -18.21
CA THR A 379 -1.11 -8.89 -18.25
C THR A 379 0.03 -9.72 -18.84
N PRO A 380 0.64 -9.38 -20.00
CA PRO A 380 1.76 -10.17 -20.51
C PRO A 380 2.97 -10.23 -19.58
N LYS A 381 3.23 -9.15 -18.82
CA LYS A 381 4.31 -9.10 -17.82
C LYS A 381 4.00 -9.94 -16.59
N PHE A 382 2.74 -9.93 -16.21
CA PHE A 382 2.24 -10.77 -15.13
C PHE A 382 2.34 -12.27 -15.52
N ASP A 383 1.99 -12.62 -16.75
CA ASP A 383 2.07 -14.00 -17.25
C ASP A 383 3.51 -14.54 -17.19
N VAL A 384 4.50 -13.75 -17.63
CA VAL A 384 5.93 -14.11 -17.51
C VAL A 384 6.33 -14.35 -16.05
N LEU A 385 5.89 -13.48 -15.14
CA LEU A 385 6.17 -13.64 -13.71
C LEU A 385 5.52 -14.92 -13.14
N MET A 386 4.31 -15.24 -13.57
CA MET A 386 3.61 -16.46 -13.16
C MET A 386 4.25 -17.72 -13.74
N GLU A 387 4.75 -17.67 -14.97
CA GLU A 387 5.52 -18.76 -15.59
C GLU A 387 6.77 -19.08 -14.76
N GLU A 388 7.54 -18.06 -14.39
CA GLU A 388 8.73 -18.22 -13.55
C GLU A 388 8.39 -18.84 -12.21
N ARG A 389 7.34 -18.31 -11.52
CA ARG A 389 6.87 -18.82 -10.23
C ARG A 389 6.42 -20.26 -10.29
N VAL A 390 5.63 -20.63 -11.28
CA VAL A 390 5.16 -22.01 -11.49
C VAL A 390 6.33 -22.94 -11.82
N ALA A 391 7.28 -22.50 -12.63
CA ALA A 391 8.47 -23.29 -12.96
C ALA A 391 9.37 -23.53 -11.73
N GLU A 392 9.57 -22.54 -10.86
CA GLU A 392 10.29 -22.70 -9.59
C GLU A 392 9.58 -23.69 -8.66
N PHE A 393 8.27 -23.55 -8.49
CA PHE A 393 7.45 -24.45 -7.69
C PHE A 393 7.53 -25.89 -8.19
N ASN A 394 7.37 -26.11 -9.50
CA ASN A 394 7.39 -27.44 -10.11
C ASN A 394 8.76 -28.13 -9.96
N ARG A 395 9.85 -27.37 -10.04
CA ARG A 395 11.20 -27.86 -9.82
C ARG A 395 11.50 -28.15 -8.32
N GLY A 396 10.67 -27.63 -7.41
CA GLY A 396 10.95 -27.71 -5.96
C GLY A 396 12.21 -26.95 -5.56
N ASN A 397 12.57 -25.92 -6.31
CA ASN A 397 13.76 -25.10 -6.08
C ASN A 397 13.33 -23.67 -5.80
N TYR A 398 13.17 -23.36 -4.51
CA TYR A 398 12.65 -22.08 -4.06
C TYR A 398 13.76 -21.05 -3.91
N HIS A 399 13.72 -20.02 -4.73
CA HIS A 399 14.73 -18.96 -4.72
C HIS A 399 14.28 -17.78 -3.83
N VAL A 400 15.14 -17.42 -2.87
CA VAL A 400 15.00 -16.20 -2.05
C VAL A 400 16.31 -15.42 -2.14
N PHE A 401 16.21 -14.12 -2.41
CA PHE A 401 17.40 -13.27 -2.56
C PHE A 401 18.29 -13.32 -1.31
N GLY A 402 19.59 -13.51 -1.51
CA GLY A 402 20.58 -13.59 -0.42
C GLY A 402 20.57 -14.92 0.36
N GLN A 403 19.72 -15.89 0.01
CA GLN A 403 19.64 -17.20 0.67
C GLN A 403 20.15 -18.34 -0.23
N LYS A 404 20.67 -19.40 0.42
CA LYS A 404 21.04 -20.64 -0.30
C LYS A 404 19.77 -21.45 -0.57
N PRO A 405 19.53 -21.93 -1.80
CA PRO A 405 18.34 -22.75 -2.13
C PRO A 405 18.17 -23.97 -1.22
N ALA A 406 19.26 -24.58 -0.74
CA ALA A 406 19.20 -25.71 0.19
C ALA A 406 18.48 -25.33 1.52
N HIS A 407 18.68 -24.12 2.02
CA HIS A 407 18.03 -23.64 3.24
C HIS A 407 16.54 -23.42 3.03
N THR A 408 16.17 -22.71 1.97
CA THR A 408 14.77 -22.41 1.66
C THR A 408 13.98 -23.66 1.32
N ASN A 409 14.58 -24.60 0.59
CA ASN A 409 13.98 -25.90 0.31
C ASN A 409 13.77 -26.73 1.58
N ALA A 410 14.72 -26.69 2.53
CA ALA A 410 14.59 -27.39 3.81
C ALA A 410 13.43 -26.83 4.66
N LEU A 411 13.24 -25.50 4.70
CA LEU A 411 12.11 -24.87 5.40
C LEU A 411 10.75 -25.31 4.82
N VAL A 412 10.63 -25.34 3.49
CA VAL A 412 9.39 -25.79 2.84
C VAL A 412 9.15 -27.28 3.10
N ALA A 413 10.19 -28.12 3.03
CA ALA A 413 10.07 -29.55 3.31
C ALA A 413 9.68 -29.82 4.78
N ASP A 414 10.24 -29.08 5.75
CA ASP A 414 9.88 -29.18 7.16
C ASP A 414 8.42 -28.77 7.39
N ALA A 415 7.97 -27.66 6.80
CA ALA A 415 6.58 -27.22 6.88
C ALA A 415 5.59 -28.27 6.31
N ILE A 416 5.96 -28.94 5.22
CA ILE A 416 5.15 -30.03 4.65
C ILE A 416 5.13 -31.23 5.58
N SER A 417 6.28 -31.64 6.10
CA SER A 417 6.39 -32.81 7.01
C SER A 417 5.60 -32.64 8.31
N LYS A 418 5.50 -31.40 8.80
CA LYS A 418 4.74 -31.01 10.01
C LYS A 418 3.26 -30.74 9.73
N GLY A 419 2.79 -30.87 8.48
CA GLY A 419 1.41 -30.54 8.10
C GLY A 419 1.04 -29.05 8.21
N ILE A 420 2.05 -28.16 8.25
CA ILE A 420 1.87 -26.71 8.33
C ILE A 420 1.48 -26.13 6.96
N TYR A 421 1.96 -26.77 5.89
CA TYR A 421 1.71 -26.36 4.53
C TYR A 421 1.42 -27.56 3.64
N THR A 422 0.30 -27.53 2.91
CA THR A 422 -0.05 -28.53 1.90
C THR A 422 0.13 -27.96 0.51
N PRO A 423 1.19 -28.34 -0.23
CA PRO A 423 1.41 -27.85 -1.58
C PRO A 423 0.34 -28.39 -2.54
N PRO A 424 -0.04 -27.64 -3.59
CA PRO A 424 -0.86 -28.18 -4.67
C PRO A 424 -0.13 -29.32 -5.40
N PRO A 425 -0.88 -30.22 -6.09
CA PRO A 425 -0.28 -31.29 -6.87
C PRO A 425 0.67 -30.74 -7.94
N ARG A 426 1.79 -31.47 -8.17
CA ARG A 426 2.71 -31.18 -9.26
C ARG A 426 2.45 -32.10 -10.47
N PRO A 427 2.63 -31.64 -11.73
CA PRO A 427 2.98 -30.26 -12.07
C PRO A 427 1.79 -29.31 -11.89
N LEU A 428 2.08 -28.13 -11.31
CA LEU A 428 1.13 -27.02 -11.27
C LEU A 428 1.03 -26.44 -12.68
N ALA A 429 -0.19 -26.25 -13.19
CA ALA A 429 -0.43 -25.60 -14.46
C ALA A 429 -0.55 -24.07 -14.27
N ILE A 430 -0.13 -23.33 -15.28
CA ILE A 430 -0.38 -21.89 -15.35
C ILE A 430 -1.87 -21.70 -15.63
N PRO A 431 -2.60 -20.90 -14.83
CA PRO A 431 -3.99 -20.60 -15.14
C PRO A 431 -4.08 -19.94 -16.53
N ALA A 432 -4.96 -20.48 -17.40
CA ALA A 432 -5.16 -19.90 -18.71
C ALA A 432 -5.71 -18.48 -18.57
N THR A 433 -5.09 -17.53 -19.24
CA THR A 433 -5.62 -16.15 -19.42
C THR A 433 -6.65 -16.21 -20.55
N GLU A 434 -7.93 -16.53 -20.24
CA GLU A 434 -9.05 -16.40 -21.17
C GLU A 434 -9.63 -14.98 -21.16
#